data_3f03ea14987b4a0db83b8c298a3af5f2
#
_entry.id   3f03ea14987b4a0db83b8c298a3af5f2
#
_cell.length_a   1.000
_cell.length_b   1.000
_cell.length_c   1.000
_cell.angle_alpha   90.00
_cell.angle_beta   90.00
_cell.angle_gamma   90.00
#
_symmetry.space_group_name_H-M   'P 1'
#
loop_
_entity.id
_entity.type
_entity.pdbx_description
1 polymer ?
#
loop_
_entity_poly.entity_id
_entity_poly.type
_entity_poly.pdbx_seq_one_letter_code
_entity_poly.pdbx_strand_id
1 'polypeptide(L)'
;MPPPALQDYRKLGVIGREDIAAATVLVSMAHRQSEEQPDLLAWIGFCLALRSVRDGHTCVDFDNIQEWAAGIEIGATGAPDWPLQPTTWLASLRAVGSLVGDSGSRCPFIIDGHLFYLARSLSEEQDIADVFMRDSCRHVRVLLGGPGTGKTTKIAHDLVERFSVIPAEGTWPRLGLAAPTGKAASRMTDVLRQRCIEAVSYTHLRAHETHID
;
A
#
# COMPACT_ATOMS: atom_id res chain seq x y z
N MET A 1 -12.39 -20.49 -20.27
CA MET A 1 -11.00 -21.02 -20.14
C MET A 1 -10.02 -19.88 -20.32
N PRO A 2 -8.91 -19.86 -19.56
CA PRO A 2 -7.89 -18.82 -19.72
C PRO A 2 -7.28 -18.87 -21.13
N PRO A 3 -7.07 -17.71 -21.77
CA PRO A 3 -6.46 -17.64 -23.09
C PRO A 3 -5.03 -18.24 -23.10
N PRO A 4 -4.63 -19.00 -24.11
CA PRO A 4 -3.28 -19.55 -24.21
C PRO A 4 -2.17 -18.49 -24.14
N ALA A 5 -2.43 -17.28 -24.66
CA ALA A 5 -1.51 -16.16 -24.67
C ALA A 5 -1.09 -15.70 -23.25
N LEU A 6 -1.86 -16.00 -22.19
CA LEU A 6 -1.43 -15.75 -20.80
C LEU A 6 -0.12 -16.47 -20.43
N GLN A 7 0.20 -17.57 -21.11
CA GLN A 7 1.44 -18.29 -20.86
C GLN A 7 2.69 -17.47 -21.24
N ASP A 8 2.58 -16.54 -22.17
CA ASP A 8 3.69 -15.68 -22.56
C ASP A 8 3.97 -14.64 -21.49
N TYR A 9 2.93 -14.04 -20.89
CA TYR A 9 3.08 -13.15 -19.71
C TYR A 9 3.61 -13.89 -18.49
N ARG A 10 3.30 -15.17 -18.35
CA ARG A 10 3.87 -16.01 -17.29
C ARG A 10 5.37 -16.28 -17.53
N LYS A 11 5.78 -16.55 -18.78
CA LYS A 11 7.22 -16.73 -19.12
C LYS A 11 8.02 -15.47 -18.87
N LEU A 12 7.41 -14.30 -19.07
CA LEU A 12 7.99 -13.01 -18.75
C LEU A 12 8.06 -12.71 -17.23
N GLY A 13 7.48 -13.57 -16.38
CA GLY A 13 7.43 -13.35 -14.94
C GLY A 13 6.41 -12.30 -14.47
N VAL A 14 5.58 -11.78 -15.39
CA VAL A 14 4.58 -10.75 -15.11
C VAL A 14 3.44 -11.28 -14.25
N ILE A 15 3.04 -12.54 -14.46
CA ILE A 15 1.99 -13.23 -13.70
C ILE A 15 2.44 -14.64 -13.35
N GLY A 16 1.98 -15.16 -12.21
CA GLY A 16 2.26 -16.52 -11.74
C GLY A 16 1.21 -17.54 -12.18
N ARG A 17 1.52 -18.82 -11.96
CA ARG A 17 0.54 -19.92 -12.15
C ARG A 17 -0.63 -19.78 -11.21
N GLU A 18 -0.35 -19.37 -9.97
CA GLU A 18 -1.32 -19.13 -8.91
C GLU A 18 -2.30 -18.02 -9.26
N ASP A 19 -1.82 -16.94 -9.91
CA ASP A 19 -2.67 -15.83 -10.34
C ASP A 19 -3.64 -16.28 -11.44
N ILE A 20 -3.14 -17.04 -12.42
CA ILE A 20 -3.98 -17.62 -13.49
C ILE A 20 -5.00 -18.59 -12.90
N ALA A 21 -4.60 -19.43 -11.96
CA ALA A 21 -5.50 -20.40 -11.33
C ALA A 21 -6.61 -19.70 -10.55
N ALA A 22 -6.26 -18.70 -9.73
CA ALA A 22 -7.24 -17.92 -8.96
C ALA A 22 -8.19 -17.12 -9.89
N ALA A 23 -7.66 -16.44 -10.91
CA ALA A 23 -8.48 -15.75 -11.90
C ALA A 23 -9.44 -16.73 -12.63
N THR A 24 -8.96 -17.93 -12.96
CA THR A 24 -9.79 -18.97 -13.61
C THR A 24 -10.96 -19.39 -12.71
N VAL A 25 -10.75 -19.54 -11.41
CA VAL A 25 -11.83 -19.86 -10.48
C VAL A 25 -12.88 -18.74 -10.47
N LEU A 26 -12.47 -17.48 -10.33
CA LEU A 26 -13.38 -16.33 -10.29
C LEU A 26 -14.18 -16.21 -11.58
N VAL A 27 -13.52 -16.29 -12.73
CA VAL A 27 -14.18 -16.24 -14.05
C VAL A 27 -15.15 -17.41 -14.21
N SER A 28 -14.79 -18.62 -13.78
CA SER A 28 -15.67 -19.79 -13.87
C SER A 28 -16.90 -19.66 -12.96
N MET A 29 -16.76 -19.03 -11.81
CA MET A 29 -17.90 -18.76 -10.91
C MET A 29 -18.86 -17.73 -11.52
N ALA A 30 -18.33 -16.66 -12.09
CA ALA A 30 -19.13 -15.63 -12.75
C ALA A 30 -19.82 -16.14 -14.03
N HIS A 31 -19.14 -16.97 -14.81
CA HIS A 31 -19.70 -17.56 -16.04
C HIS A 31 -20.94 -18.44 -15.82
N ARG A 32 -21.17 -18.91 -14.59
CA ARG A 32 -22.44 -19.59 -14.24
C ARG A 32 -23.63 -18.64 -14.17
N GLN A 33 -23.40 -17.34 -14.10
CA GLN A 33 -24.40 -16.30 -13.93
C GLN A 33 -24.51 -15.36 -15.13
N SER A 34 -23.50 -15.30 -15.99
CA SER A 34 -23.41 -14.42 -17.16
C SER A 34 -22.65 -15.11 -18.30
N GLU A 35 -23.04 -14.83 -19.54
CA GLU A 35 -22.33 -15.30 -20.73
C GLU A 35 -21.12 -14.43 -21.11
N GLU A 36 -20.82 -13.40 -20.32
CA GLU A 36 -19.69 -12.51 -20.56
C GLU A 36 -18.38 -13.29 -20.55
N GLN A 37 -17.55 -13.02 -21.55
CA GLN A 37 -16.23 -13.62 -21.64
C GLN A 37 -15.16 -12.52 -21.59
N PRO A 38 -14.24 -12.59 -20.60
CA PRO A 38 -13.12 -11.68 -20.56
C PRO A 38 -12.24 -11.83 -21.80
N ASP A 39 -11.82 -10.72 -22.38
CA ASP A 39 -10.75 -10.69 -23.37
C ASP A 39 -9.38 -10.92 -22.71
N LEU A 40 -8.32 -10.99 -23.52
CA LEU A 40 -6.97 -11.23 -23.01
C LEU A 40 -6.53 -10.15 -22.00
N LEU A 41 -6.89 -8.90 -22.26
CA LEU A 41 -6.48 -7.77 -21.43
C LEU A 41 -7.17 -7.80 -20.06
N ALA A 42 -8.46 -8.14 -20.02
CA ALA A 42 -9.19 -8.36 -18.76
C ALA A 42 -8.58 -9.52 -17.96
N TRP A 43 -8.23 -10.62 -18.62
CA TRP A 43 -7.54 -11.73 -17.96
C TRP A 43 -6.20 -11.32 -17.34
N ILE A 44 -5.40 -10.53 -18.06
CA ILE A 44 -4.13 -10.00 -17.52
C ILE A 44 -4.43 -9.11 -16.32
N GLY A 45 -5.39 -8.19 -16.43
CA GLY A 45 -5.79 -7.30 -15.33
C GLY A 45 -6.19 -8.07 -14.07
N PHE A 46 -7.00 -9.14 -14.19
CA PHE A 46 -7.36 -9.99 -13.06
C PHE A 46 -6.14 -10.65 -12.41
N CYS A 47 -5.23 -11.18 -13.21
CA CYS A 47 -4.00 -11.77 -12.71
C CYS A 47 -3.11 -10.73 -12.02
N LEU A 48 -3.02 -9.51 -12.55
CA LEU A 48 -2.26 -8.42 -11.95
C LEU A 48 -2.84 -7.99 -10.60
N ALA A 49 -4.16 -7.87 -10.48
CA ALA A 49 -4.81 -7.54 -9.20
C ALA A 49 -4.61 -8.63 -8.14
N LEU A 50 -4.61 -9.90 -8.53
CA LEU A 50 -4.31 -11.02 -7.62
C LEU A 50 -2.83 -11.02 -7.20
N ARG A 51 -1.94 -10.73 -8.13
CA ARG A 51 -0.51 -10.63 -7.87
C ARG A 51 -0.17 -9.44 -6.98
N SER A 52 -0.78 -8.27 -7.20
CA SER A 52 -0.49 -7.06 -6.43
C SER A 52 -0.59 -7.31 -4.94
N VAL A 53 -1.62 -8.02 -4.48
CA VAL A 53 -1.80 -8.36 -3.06
C VAL A 53 -0.68 -9.27 -2.54
N ARG A 54 -0.25 -10.23 -3.34
CA ARG A 54 0.86 -11.13 -2.96
C ARG A 54 2.19 -10.38 -2.85
N ASP A 55 2.41 -9.40 -3.71
CA ASP A 55 3.62 -8.57 -3.73
C ASP A 55 3.56 -7.42 -2.70
N GLY A 56 2.49 -7.34 -1.89
CA GLY A 56 2.33 -6.37 -0.81
C GLY A 56 1.73 -5.03 -1.24
N HIS A 57 1.12 -4.98 -2.43
CA HIS A 57 0.33 -3.86 -2.90
C HIS A 57 -1.16 -4.10 -2.66
N THR A 58 -1.94 -3.04 -2.58
CA THR A 58 -3.40 -3.15 -2.41
C THR A 58 -4.16 -3.13 -3.73
N CYS A 59 -3.57 -2.53 -4.76
CA CYS A 59 -4.17 -2.35 -6.07
C CYS A 59 -3.14 -2.39 -7.21
N VAL A 60 -3.65 -2.38 -8.44
CA VAL A 60 -2.91 -2.08 -9.67
C VAL A 60 -3.21 -0.65 -10.07
N ASP A 61 -2.18 0.17 -10.25
CA ASP A 61 -2.29 1.53 -10.77
C ASP A 61 -2.02 1.54 -12.28
N PHE A 62 -3.05 1.77 -13.07
CA PHE A 62 -2.92 1.81 -14.52
C PHE A 62 -2.31 3.10 -15.06
N ASP A 63 -2.25 4.19 -14.28
CA ASP A 63 -1.49 5.38 -14.67
C ASP A 63 0.02 5.11 -14.67
N ASN A 64 0.47 4.22 -13.77
CA ASN A 64 1.88 3.88 -13.58
C ASN A 64 2.19 2.41 -13.93
N ILE A 65 1.42 1.82 -14.85
CA ILE A 65 1.55 0.39 -15.21
C ILE A 65 2.94 0.01 -15.70
N GLN A 66 3.67 0.94 -16.31
CA GLN A 66 5.06 0.72 -16.74
C GLN A 66 6.02 0.62 -15.57
N GLU A 67 5.90 1.50 -14.58
CA GLU A 67 6.74 1.47 -13.38
C GLU A 67 6.44 0.21 -12.57
N TRP A 68 5.17 -0.15 -12.51
CA TRP A 68 4.74 -1.37 -11.87
C TRP A 68 5.34 -2.60 -12.54
N ALA A 69 5.36 -2.65 -13.89
CA ALA A 69 6.01 -3.72 -14.65
C ALA A 69 7.53 -3.73 -14.51
N ALA A 70 8.17 -2.57 -14.40
CA ALA A 70 9.62 -2.45 -14.23
C ALA A 70 10.11 -2.95 -12.85
N GLY A 71 9.27 -2.85 -11.81
CA GLY A 71 9.54 -3.39 -10.48
C GLY A 71 9.47 -4.91 -10.39
N ILE A 72 8.90 -5.57 -11.40
CA ILE A 72 8.93 -7.01 -11.55
C ILE A 72 10.29 -7.34 -12.17
N GLU A 73 11.08 -8.22 -11.55
CA GLU A 73 12.26 -8.81 -12.18
C GLU A 73 11.83 -9.53 -13.47
N ILE A 74 11.73 -8.79 -14.55
CA ILE A 74 11.47 -9.32 -15.87
C ILE A 74 12.76 -10.05 -16.25
N GLY A 75 12.68 -11.39 -16.33
CA GLY A 75 13.75 -12.18 -16.90
C GLY A 75 14.17 -11.58 -18.26
N ALA A 76 15.40 -11.74 -18.70
CA ALA A 76 16.11 -11.05 -19.78
C ALA A 76 15.41 -11.00 -21.17
N THR A 77 14.13 -11.20 -21.29
CA THR A 77 13.37 -11.37 -22.55
C THR A 77 12.52 -10.15 -22.98
N GLY A 78 12.60 -9.02 -22.29
CA GLY A 78 11.94 -7.78 -22.72
C GLY A 78 10.67 -7.40 -21.92
N ALA A 79 10.19 -6.17 -22.15
CA ALA A 79 8.96 -5.68 -21.54
C ALA A 79 7.72 -6.38 -22.14
N PRO A 80 6.65 -6.58 -21.36
CA PRO A 80 5.41 -7.11 -21.87
C PRO A 80 4.79 -6.14 -22.89
N ASP A 81 4.25 -6.69 -23.98
CA ASP A 81 3.48 -5.93 -24.94
C ASP A 81 2.03 -5.76 -24.44
N TRP A 82 1.76 -4.62 -23.81
CA TRP A 82 0.44 -4.25 -23.32
C TRP A 82 0.16 -2.75 -23.48
N PRO A 83 -1.12 -2.34 -23.48
CA PRO A 83 -1.49 -0.93 -23.60
C PRO A 83 -0.94 -0.09 -22.45
N LEU A 84 -0.43 1.11 -22.79
CA LEU A 84 0.03 2.08 -21.80
C LEU A 84 -1.09 3.02 -21.33
N GLN A 85 -2.20 3.05 -22.06
CA GLN A 85 -3.32 3.93 -21.78
C GLN A 85 -4.26 3.29 -20.75
N PRO A 86 -4.47 3.90 -19.57
CA PRO A 86 -5.38 3.40 -18.56
C PRO A 86 -6.78 3.11 -19.08
N THR A 87 -7.27 3.98 -19.96
CA THR A 87 -8.61 3.85 -20.56
C THR A 87 -8.82 2.55 -21.32
N THR A 88 -7.77 1.99 -21.94
CA THR A 88 -7.85 0.72 -22.65
C THR A 88 -8.05 -0.45 -21.69
N TRP A 89 -7.33 -0.44 -20.56
CA TRP A 89 -7.50 -1.42 -19.49
C TRP A 89 -8.90 -1.35 -18.89
N LEU A 90 -9.34 -0.14 -18.54
CA LEU A 90 -10.63 0.09 -17.92
C LEU A 90 -11.79 -0.31 -18.81
N ALA A 91 -11.68 -0.08 -20.13
CA ALA A 91 -12.71 -0.51 -21.09
C ALA A 91 -12.82 -2.03 -21.14
N SER A 92 -11.70 -2.73 -21.25
CA SER A 92 -11.66 -4.20 -21.26
C SER A 92 -12.22 -4.81 -19.96
N LEU A 93 -11.81 -4.26 -18.81
CA LEU A 93 -12.27 -4.73 -17.50
C LEU A 93 -13.77 -4.49 -17.30
N ARG A 94 -14.28 -3.31 -17.63
CA ARG A 94 -15.71 -2.97 -17.51
C ARG A 94 -16.62 -3.79 -18.42
N ALA A 95 -16.09 -4.36 -19.49
CA ALA A 95 -16.85 -5.27 -20.36
C ALA A 95 -17.26 -6.58 -19.65
N VAL A 96 -16.70 -6.85 -18.45
CA VAL A 96 -17.01 -8.05 -17.65
C VAL A 96 -17.73 -7.64 -16.37
N GLY A 97 -18.94 -7.10 -16.49
CA GLY A 97 -19.72 -6.53 -15.40
C GLY A 97 -20.11 -7.52 -14.31
N SER A 98 -20.08 -8.81 -14.59
CA SER A 98 -20.29 -9.86 -13.59
C SER A 98 -19.12 -10.03 -12.60
N LEU A 99 -17.92 -9.56 -12.97
CA LEU A 99 -16.71 -9.65 -12.16
C LEU A 99 -16.20 -8.30 -11.70
N VAL A 100 -16.45 -7.24 -12.48
CA VAL A 100 -15.86 -5.92 -12.27
C VAL A 100 -16.97 -4.90 -12.04
N GLY A 101 -16.85 -4.15 -10.97
CA GLY A 101 -17.78 -3.06 -10.62
C GLY A 101 -17.05 -1.83 -10.12
N ASP A 102 -17.81 -0.79 -9.86
CA ASP A 102 -17.33 0.42 -9.20
C ASP A 102 -17.43 0.29 -7.66
N SER A 103 -16.86 1.24 -6.94
CA SER A 103 -16.89 1.28 -5.47
C SER A 103 -18.32 1.12 -4.92
N GLY A 104 -18.48 0.20 -3.96
CA GLY A 104 -19.77 -0.16 -3.38
C GLY A 104 -20.51 -1.30 -4.10
N SER A 105 -20.04 -1.79 -5.24
CA SER A 105 -20.58 -2.99 -5.88
C SER A 105 -20.18 -4.27 -5.14
N ARG A 106 -20.90 -5.38 -5.42
CA ARG A 106 -20.60 -6.70 -4.86
C ARG A 106 -19.71 -7.55 -5.76
N CYS A 107 -19.03 -6.92 -6.71
CA CYS A 107 -18.13 -7.62 -7.61
C CYS A 107 -16.82 -7.98 -6.90
N PRO A 108 -16.14 -9.08 -7.29
CA PRO A 108 -14.85 -9.45 -6.70
C PRO A 108 -13.72 -8.49 -7.04
N PHE A 109 -13.85 -7.75 -8.15
CA PHE A 109 -12.90 -6.72 -8.56
C PHE A 109 -13.59 -5.35 -8.62
N ILE A 110 -12.89 -4.32 -8.20
CA ILE A 110 -13.40 -2.95 -8.12
C ILE A 110 -12.47 -1.99 -8.87
N ILE A 111 -13.08 -1.11 -9.68
CA ILE A 111 -12.41 0.03 -10.28
C ILE A 111 -12.71 1.27 -9.43
N ASP A 112 -11.67 1.98 -9.02
CA ASP A 112 -11.75 3.30 -8.40
C ASP A 112 -10.81 4.27 -9.12
N GLY A 113 -11.36 5.15 -9.95
CA GLY A 113 -10.58 5.97 -10.85
C GLY A 113 -9.76 5.14 -11.85
N HIS A 114 -8.44 5.19 -11.77
CA HIS A 114 -7.50 4.38 -12.56
C HIS A 114 -6.89 3.23 -11.75
N LEU A 115 -7.33 3.05 -10.52
CA LEU A 115 -6.89 1.98 -9.64
C LEU A 115 -7.82 0.77 -9.76
N PHE A 116 -7.23 -0.41 -9.76
CA PHE A 116 -7.94 -1.67 -9.88
C PHE A 116 -7.62 -2.59 -8.72
N TYR A 117 -8.63 -2.95 -7.96
CA TYR A 117 -8.54 -3.64 -6.68
C TYR A 117 -9.17 -5.03 -6.72
N LEU A 118 -8.71 -5.90 -5.83
CA LEU A 118 -9.61 -6.89 -5.24
C LEU A 118 -10.57 -6.16 -4.29
N ALA A 119 -11.87 -6.51 -4.31
CA ALA A 119 -12.87 -5.88 -3.45
C ALA A 119 -12.49 -5.91 -1.96
N ARG A 120 -11.88 -7.00 -1.50
CA ARG A 120 -11.38 -7.14 -0.15
C ARG A 120 -10.32 -6.09 0.19
N SER A 121 -9.34 -5.89 -0.70
CA SER A 121 -8.25 -4.94 -0.46
C SER A 121 -8.77 -3.50 -0.36
N LEU A 122 -9.72 -3.12 -1.23
CA LEU A 122 -10.36 -1.80 -1.14
C LEU A 122 -11.14 -1.64 0.16
N SER A 123 -11.89 -2.69 0.59
CA SER A 123 -12.61 -2.63 1.87
C SER A 123 -11.65 -2.47 3.05
N GLU A 124 -10.52 -3.18 3.06
CA GLU A 124 -9.51 -3.07 4.11
C GLU A 124 -8.87 -1.66 4.14
N GLU A 125 -8.61 -1.04 2.97
CA GLU A 125 -8.15 0.36 2.90
C GLU A 125 -9.21 1.34 3.44
N GLN A 126 -10.47 1.17 3.06
CA GLN A 126 -11.58 2.00 3.51
C GLN A 126 -11.78 1.89 5.02
N ASP A 127 -11.74 0.68 5.58
CA ASP A 127 -11.84 0.44 7.02
C ASP A 127 -10.72 1.16 7.79
N ILE A 128 -9.48 1.14 7.26
CA ILE A 128 -8.34 1.86 7.84
C ILE A 128 -8.56 3.37 7.73
N ALA A 129 -8.97 3.87 6.57
CA ALA A 129 -9.24 5.29 6.35
C ALA A 129 -10.34 5.79 7.30
N ASP A 130 -11.41 5.01 7.48
CA ASP A 130 -12.50 5.32 8.39
C ASP A 130 -12.03 5.42 9.85
N VAL A 131 -11.13 4.54 10.28
CA VAL A 131 -10.51 4.62 11.61
C VAL A 131 -9.75 5.93 11.79
N PHE A 132 -9.00 6.35 10.77
CA PHE A 132 -8.24 7.60 10.82
C PHE A 132 -9.12 8.86 10.73
N MET A 133 -10.25 8.78 10.04
CA MET A 133 -11.17 9.91 9.87
C MET A 133 -12.13 10.11 11.05
N ARG A 134 -12.28 9.13 11.94
CA ARG A 134 -13.12 9.27 13.13
C ARG A 134 -12.57 10.34 14.06
N ASP A 135 -13.47 11.11 14.70
CA ASP A 135 -13.14 12.23 15.60
C ASP A 135 -12.19 11.85 16.75
N SER A 136 -12.15 10.59 17.17
CA SER A 136 -11.24 10.07 18.17
C SER A 136 -9.77 10.06 17.72
N CYS A 137 -9.49 10.17 16.42
CA CYS A 137 -8.15 10.13 15.85
C CYS A 137 -7.63 11.50 15.39
N ARG A 138 -8.13 12.61 15.94
CA ARG A 138 -7.72 13.99 15.60
C ARG A 138 -6.21 14.25 15.73
N HIS A 139 -5.47 13.34 16.35
CA HIS A 139 -4.02 13.47 16.58
C HIS A 139 -3.18 12.46 15.78
N VAL A 140 -3.77 11.79 14.77
CA VAL A 140 -2.98 10.92 13.90
C VAL A 140 -2.13 11.77 12.96
N ARG A 141 -0.82 11.53 12.98
CA ARG A 141 0.13 12.16 12.08
C ARG A 141 0.84 11.08 11.27
N VAL A 142 0.74 11.16 9.96
CA VAL A 142 1.41 10.24 9.03
C VAL A 142 2.72 10.88 8.57
N LEU A 143 3.83 10.16 8.74
CA LEU A 143 5.15 10.61 8.30
C LEU A 143 5.66 9.69 7.18
N LEU A 144 5.63 10.20 5.96
CA LEU A 144 6.09 9.50 4.77
C LEU A 144 7.55 9.87 4.44
N GLY A 145 8.26 8.93 3.83
CA GLY A 145 9.63 9.15 3.36
C GLY A 145 10.40 7.85 3.18
N GLY A 146 11.37 7.84 2.29
CA GLY A 146 12.26 6.71 2.02
C GLY A 146 13.20 6.35 3.19
N PRO A 147 14.01 5.30 3.06
CA PRO A 147 15.08 4.98 4.01
C PRO A 147 16.06 6.18 4.15
N GLY A 148 16.55 6.43 5.37
CA GLY A 148 17.55 7.48 5.61
C GLY A 148 17.05 8.93 5.60
N THR A 149 15.76 9.20 5.39
CA THR A 149 15.20 10.57 5.34
C THR A 149 15.01 11.23 6.71
N GLY A 150 15.53 10.65 7.80
CA GLY A 150 15.46 11.23 9.13
C GLY A 150 14.11 11.11 9.84
N LYS A 151 13.19 10.25 9.38
CA LYS A 151 11.87 10.06 10.02
C LYS A 151 11.94 9.82 11.51
N THR A 152 12.83 8.93 11.95
CA THR A 152 12.99 8.61 13.37
C THR A 152 13.50 9.81 14.18
N THR A 153 14.39 10.60 13.60
CA THR A 153 14.89 11.84 14.21
C THR A 153 13.77 12.87 14.38
N LYS A 154 12.93 13.02 13.35
CA LYS A 154 11.76 13.91 13.41
C LYS A 154 10.76 13.47 14.47
N ILE A 155 10.46 12.16 14.55
CA ILE A 155 9.57 11.60 15.58
C ILE A 155 10.15 11.88 16.99
N ALA A 156 11.45 11.66 17.20
CA ALA A 156 12.09 11.92 18.49
C ALA A 156 11.99 13.40 18.88
N HIS A 157 12.21 14.31 17.93
CA HIS A 157 12.08 15.74 18.16
C HIS A 157 10.64 16.13 18.51
N ASP A 158 9.65 15.65 17.75
CA ASP A 158 8.23 15.89 18.00
C ASP A 158 7.80 15.34 19.39
N LEU A 159 8.37 14.22 19.83
CA LEU A 159 8.12 13.65 21.16
C LEU A 159 8.74 14.53 22.28
N VAL A 160 9.99 14.95 22.12
CA VAL A 160 10.65 15.83 23.09
C VAL A 160 9.87 17.14 23.24
N GLU A 161 9.47 17.77 22.14
CA GLU A 161 8.67 18.99 22.16
C GLU A 161 7.35 18.80 22.92
N ARG A 162 6.64 17.68 22.65
CA ARG A 162 5.37 17.37 23.35
C ARG A 162 5.57 17.09 24.83
N PHE A 163 6.64 16.44 25.22
CA PHE A 163 6.91 16.12 26.61
C PHE A 163 7.45 17.31 27.39
N SER A 164 8.13 18.27 26.76
CA SER A 164 8.66 19.46 27.41
C SER A 164 7.57 20.40 27.95
N VAL A 165 6.35 20.32 27.43
CA VAL A 165 5.20 21.13 27.90
C VAL A 165 4.39 20.46 29.01
N ILE A 166 4.76 19.25 29.44
CA ILE A 166 4.06 18.54 30.52
C ILE A 166 4.59 19.06 31.87
N PRO A 167 3.73 19.56 32.76
CA PRO A 167 4.16 20.01 34.10
C PRO A 167 4.83 18.86 34.87
N ALA A 168 5.85 19.18 35.70
CA ALA A 168 6.57 18.18 36.50
C ALA A 168 5.65 17.35 37.41
N GLU A 169 4.53 17.92 37.85
CA GLU A 169 3.52 17.28 38.69
C GLU A 169 2.44 16.56 37.88
N GLY A 170 2.51 16.57 36.55
CA GLY A 170 1.54 15.95 35.64
C GLY A 170 1.75 14.46 35.50
N THR A 171 0.68 13.77 35.05
CA THR A 171 0.78 12.36 34.67
C THR A 171 1.47 12.23 33.33
N TRP A 172 2.60 11.54 33.29
CA TRP A 172 3.34 11.28 32.06
C TRP A 172 2.55 10.36 31.12
N PRO A 173 2.40 10.71 29.85
CA PRO A 173 1.73 9.85 28.89
C PRO A 173 2.52 8.56 28.66
N ARG A 174 1.79 7.48 28.41
CA ARG A 174 2.40 6.21 28.04
C ARG A 174 2.72 6.23 26.54
N LEU A 175 3.96 5.94 26.18
CA LEU A 175 4.39 5.79 24.80
C LEU A 175 4.41 4.30 24.43
N GLY A 176 3.60 3.90 23.46
CA GLY A 176 3.63 2.58 22.86
C GLY A 176 4.32 2.64 21.51
N LEU A 177 5.23 1.69 21.23
CA LEU A 177 5.88 1.51 19.96
C LEU A 177 5.47 0.16 19.36
N ALA A 178 5.05 0.16 18.11
CA ALA A 178 4.67 -1.04 17.37
C ALA A 178 5.42 -1.12 16.04
N ALA A 179 5.78 -2.33 15.64
CA ALA A 179 6.40 -2.63 14.36
C ALA A 179 5.97 -4.03 13.90
N PRO A 180 6.11 -4.38 12.61
CA PRO A 180 5.73 -5.70 12.09
C PRO A 180 6.46 -6.88 12.76
N THR A 181 7.64 -6.65 13.35
CA THR A 181 8.40 -7.66 14.09
C THR A 181 8.87 -7.12 15.43
N GLY A 182 8.96 -7.97 16.45
CA GLY A 182 9.48 -7.60 17.78
C GLY A 182 10.89 -7.04 17.72
N LYS A 183 11.77 -7.58 16.86
CA LYS A 183 13.14 -7.08 16.66
C LYS A 183 13.13 -5.64 16.11
N ALA A 184 12.24 -5.32 15.18
CA ALA A 184 12.10 -3.97 14.64
C ALA A 184 11.56 -2.99 15.71
N ALA A 185 10.60 -3.41 16.53
CA ALA A 185 10.06 -2.61 17.62
C ALA A 185 11.14 -2.30 18.68
N SER A 186 11.92 -3.31 19.08
CA SER A 186 13.06 -3.13 20.02
C SER A 186 14.08 -2.14 19.47
N ARG A 187 14.50 -2.34 18.21
CA ARG A 187 15.45 -1.44 17.55
C ARG A 187 14.92 0.00 17.45
N MET A 188 13.63 0.17 17.16
CA MET A 188 12.99 1.48 17.13
C MET A 188 13.02 2.14 18.52
N THR A 189 12.75 1.38 19.58
CA THR A 189 12.80 1.85 20.98
C THR A 189 14.18 2.37 21.31
N ASP A 190 15.24 1.62 20.97
CA ASP A 190 16.63 2.00 21.28
C ASP A 190 17.03 3.28 20.55
N VAL A 191 16.73 3.35 19.25
CA VAL A 191 17.04 4.53 18.42
C VAL A 191 16.28 5.77 18.92
N LEU A 192 14.98 5.64 19.23
CA LEU A 192 14.19 6.76 19.74
C LEU A 192 14.71 7.22 21.10
N ARG A 193 15.04 6.29 22.01
CA ARG A 193 15.62 6.63 23.33
C ARG A 193 16.90 7.43 23.17
N GLN A 194 17.83 6.98 22.33
CA GLN A 194 19.08 7.67 22.08
C GLN A 194 18.85 9.08 21.51
N ARG A 195 17.98 9.21 20.51
CA ARG A 195 17.65 10.51 19.90
C ARG A 195 16.94 11.47 20.85
N CYS A 196 16.09 10.96 21.73
CA CYS A 196 15.47 11.79 22.76
C CYS A 196 16.50 12.31 23.77
N ILE A 197 17.47 11.49 24.18
CA ILE A 197 18.56 11.92 25.05
C ILE A 197 19.40 13.01 24.38
N GLU A 198 19.79 12.83 23.14
CA GLU A 198 20.53 13.82 22.35
C GLU A 198 19.75 15.15 22.25
N ALA A 199 18.44 15.10 21.95
CA ALA A 199 17.59 16.27 21.80
C ALA A 199 17.44 17.03 23.13
N VAL A 200 17.27 16.33 24.26
CA VAL A 200 17.20 16.93 25.59
C VAL A 200 18.54 17.60 25.97
N SER A 201 19.66 16.97 25.68
CA SER A 201 20.98 17.53 25.90
C SER A 201 21.22 18.83 25.11
N TYR A 202 20.71 18.88 23.86
CA TYR A 202 20.79 20.08 23.02
C TYR A 202 19.94 21.24 23.53
N THR A 203 18.75 20.97 24.09
CA THR A 203 17.89 22.00 24.68
C THR A 203 18.47 22.58 25.96
N HIS A 204 19.13 21.76 26.79
CA HIS A 204 19.81 22.23 27.98
C HIS A 204 21.04 23.10 27.67
N LEU A 205 21.82 22.76 26.65
CA LEU A 205 22.96 23.58 26.22
C LEU A 205 22.53 24.96 25.72
N ARG A 206 21.44 25.03 24.94
CA ARG A 206 20.92 26.28 24.41
C ARG A 206 20.30 27.18 25.49
N ALA A 207 19.74 26.61 26.56
CA ALA A 207 19.22 27.38 27.70
C ALA A 207 20.34 28.02 28.53
N HIS A 208 21.53 27.44 28.50
CA HIS A 208 22.71 28.02 29.21
C HIS A 208 23.41 29.13 28.41
N GLU A 209 23.30 29.15 27.08
CA GLU A 209 23.90 30.17 26.22
C GLU A 209 23.12 31.50 26.20
N THR A 210 21.85 31.50 26.61
CA THR A 210 21.02 32.72 26.65
C THR A 210 21.08 33.51 27.97
N HIS A 211 21.98 33.17 28.88
CA HIS A 211 22.14 33.86 30.20
C HIS A 211 23.52 34.50 30.37
N ILE A 212 24.13 34.97 29.30
CA ILE A 212 25.31 35.83 29.36
C ILE A 212 24.97 37.14 28.61
N ASP A 213 24.34 38.06 29.33
CA ASP A 213 24.45 39.52 29.15
C ASP A 213 24.17 40.21 30.47
#